data_2e80186a1534ade09b4b1ee5097a05c9
#
_entry.id   2e80186a1534ade09b4b1ee5097a05c9
#
_cell.length_a   1.000
_cell.length_b   1.000
_cell.length_c   1.000
_cell.angle_alpha   90.00
_cell.angle_beta   90.00
_cell.angle_gamma   90.00
#
_symmetry.space_group_name_H-M   'P 1'
#
loop_
_entity.id
_entity.type
_entity.pdbx_description
1 polymer ?
#
loop_
_entity_poly.entity_id
_entity_poly.type
_entity_poly.pdbx_seq_one_letter_code
_entity_poly.pdbx_strand_id
1 'polypeptide(L)'
;MIKLLPLLFLLLCLSCSSRPDLAGRYEASHTGPSGPVNAVMTLAEDGSGKWEIGGEVLPFSWVVREGALNVHTRDGAVVEGVIEGVNVRLDVPGVGALDFVRGK
;
A
#
# COMPACT_ATOMS: atom_id res chain seq x y z
N MET A 1 -36.05 25.20 -10.69
CA MET A 1 -35.13 25.18 -11.21
C MET A 1 -33.88 25.13 -10.58
N ILE A 2 -33.63 25.56 -9.60
CA ILE A 2 -32.43 25.50 -9.00
C ILE A 2 -32.06 24.26 -8.41
N LYS A 3 -32.93 23.38 -8.27
CA LYS A 3 -32.60 22.17 -7.75
C LYS A 3 -31.49 21.49 -8.36
N LEU A 4 -31.06 21.80 -9.44
CA LEU A 4 -29.98 21.09 -10.09
C LEU A 4 -28.69 21.18 -9.36
N LEU A 5 -28.47 22.24 -8.68
CA LEU A 5 -27.26 22.43 -8.00
C LEU A 5 -26.86 21.34 -7.04
N PRO A 6 -27.75 20.92 -6.23
CA PRO A 6 -27.42 19.92 -5.25
C PRO A 6 -26.93 18.65 -5.86
N LEU A 7 -27.37 18.38 -7.03
CA LEU A 7 -26.94 17.19 -7.66
C LEU A 7 -25.49 17.18 -8.01
N LEU A 8 -25.03 18.26 -8.50
CA LEU A 8 -23.65 18.34 -8.87
C LEU A 8 -22.79 18.20 -7.68
N PHE A 9 -23.24 18.72 -6.60
CA PHE A 9 -22.48 18.64 -5.41
C PHE A 9 -22.23 17.21 -4.99
N LEU A 10 -23.16 16.36 -5.17
CA LEU A 10 -22.98 15.01 -4.83
C LEU A 10 -21.89 14.33 -5.58
N LEU A 11 -21.75 14.65 -6.81
CA LEU A 11 -20.74 14.04 -7.60
C LEU A 11 -19.37 14.33 -7.09
N LEU A 12 -19.21 15.49 -6.57
CA LEU A 12 -17.91 15.81 -6.04
C LEU A 12 -17.54 14.95 -4.89
N CYS A 13 -18.50 14.61 -4.10
CA CYS A 13 -18.22 13.78 -2.97
C CYS A 13 -17.71 12.42 -3.39
N LEU A 14 -18.19 11.94 -4.47
CA LEU A 14 -17.73 10.65 -4.92
C LEU A 14 -16.29 10.67 -5.32
N SER A 15 -15.89 11.73 -5.94
CA SER A 15 -14.51 11.76 -6.37
C SER A 15 -13.55 11.83 -5.21
N CYS A 16 -14.03 12.24 -4.07
CA CYS A 16 -13.15 12.32 -2.94
C CYS A 16 -12.72 10.96 -2.44
N SER A 17 -13.44 9.94 -2.76
CA SER A 17 -13.07 8.65 -2.30
C SER A 17 -12.40 7.87 -3.38
N SER A 18 -11.67 8.53 -4.20
CA SER A 18 -11.04 7.86 -5.31
C SER A 18 -9.80 7.10 -4.92
N ARG A 19 -9.41 7.12 -3.69
CA ARG A 19 -8.25 6.35 -3.29
C ARG A 19 -8.54 4.88 -3.57
N PRO A 20 -7.66 4.18 -4.29
CA PRO A 20 -7.88 2.78 -4.57
C PRO A 20 -7.98 2.00 -3.27
N ASP A 21 -8.73 0.94 -3.30
CA ASP A 21 -8.93 0.15 -2.12
C ASP A 21 -7.75 -0.76 -1.89
N LEU A 22 -6.63 -0.18 -1.50
CA LEU A 22 -5.43 -0.94 -1.22
C LEU A 22 -5.26 -1.26 0.24
N ALA A 23 -6.09 -0.70 1.09
CA ALA A 23 -5.98 -0.98 2.51
C ALA A 23 -6.24 -2.46 2.76
N GLY A 24 -5.42 -3.07 3.58
CA GLY A 24 -5.58 -4.47 3.87
C GLY A 24 -4.25 -5.11 4.23
N ARG A 25 -4.27 -6.41 4.32
CA ARG A 25 -3.11 -7.18 4.73
C ARG A 25 -2.60 -7.96 3.54
N TYR A 26 -1.28 -7.92 3.33
CA TYR A 26 -0.63 -8.58 2.21
C TYR A 26 0.49 -9.46 2.73
N GLU A 27 0.77 -10.54 2.02
CA GLU A 27 1.82 -11.45 2.42
C GLU A 27 2.74 -11.74 1.26
N ALA A 28 4.01 -11.87 1.54
CA ALA A 28 5.01 -12.23 0.56
C ALA A 28 6.00 -13.18 1.21
N SER A 29 6.62 -14.03 0.40
CA SER A 29 7.67 -14.86 0.91
C SER A 29 8.88 -14.71 0.01
N HIS A 30 10.05 -14.83 0.60
CA HIS A 30 11.31 -14.64 -0.09
C HIS A 30 12.30 -15.64 0.45
N THR A 31 13.06 -16.25 -0.43
CA THR A 31 14.06 -17.21 0.00
C THR A 31 15.40 -16.50 0.09
N GLY A 32 15.89 -16.35 1.31
CA GLY A 32 17.16 -15.70 1.55
C GLY A 32 18.22 -16.74 1.84
N PRO A 33 19.43 -16.29 2.14
CA PRO A 33 20.54 -17.18 2.42
C PRO A 33 20.31 -18.07 3.62
N SER A 34 19.50 -17.60 4.56
CA SER A 34 19.22 -18.39 5.76
C SER A 34 17.94 -19.18 5.64
N GLY A 35 17.31 -19.21 4.48
CA GLY A 35 16.06 -19.92 4.28
C GLY A 35 14.91 -18.97 3.97
N PRO A 36 13.70 -19.48 3.97
CA PRO A 36 12.55 -18.65 3.59
C PRO A 36 12.25 -17.59 4.63
N VAL A 37 11.87 -16.42 4.15
CA VAL A 37 11.51 -15.29 4.99
C VAL A 37 10.10 -14.87 4.59
N ASN A 38 9.23 -14.74 5.56
CA ASN A 38 7.88 -14.29 5.30
C ASN A 38 7.76 -12.83 5.68
N ALA A 39 7.09 -12.07 4.84
CA ALA A 39 6.87 -10.66 5.08
C ALA A 39 5.38 -10.39 5.04
N VAL A 40 4.91 -9.56 5.97
CA VAL A 40 3.52 -9.16 6.00
C VAL A 40 3.49 -7.64 5.90
N MET A 41 2.67 -7.12 5.00
CA MET A 41 2.51 -5.70 4.85
C MET A 41 1.07 -5.36 5.16
N THR A 42 0.87 -4.38 6.02
CA THR A 42 -0.48 -3.91 6.35
C THR A 42 -0.58 -2.46 5.91
N LEU A 43 -1.60 -2.16 5.13
CA LEU A 43 -1.87 -0.79 4.70
C LEU A 43 -3.18 -0.36 5.34
N ALA A 44 -3.12 0.66 6.18
CA ALA A 44 -4.30 1.16 6.84
C ALA A 44 -4.92 2.29 6.02
N GLU A 45 -6.20 2.47 6.14
CA GLU A 45 -6.90 3.46 5.33
C GLU A 45 -6.49 4.88 5.63
N ASP A 46 -5.92 5.11 6.79
CA ASP A 46 -5.52 6.45 7.17
C ASP A 46 -4.16 6.84 6.61
N GLY A 47 -3.55 5.99 5.82
CA GLY A 47 -2.25 6.29 5.23
C GLY A 47 -1.07 5.76 6.02
N SER A 48 -1.31 5.07 7.12
CA SER A 48 -0.23 4.45 7.84
C SER A 48 -0.09 2.99 7.39
N GLY A 49 1.02 2.40 7.69
CA GLY A 49 1.24 1.01 7.35
C GLY A 49 2.44 0.48 8.07
N LYS A 50 2.70 -0.79 7.86
CA LYS A 50 3.87 -1.42 8.46
C LYS A 50 4.24 -2.68 7.72
N TRP A 51 5.50 -3.03 7.78
CA TRP A 51 6.00 -4.32 7.34
C TRP A 51 6.39 -5.11 8.58
N GLU A 52 6.07 -6.38 8.57
CA GLU A 52 6.53 -7.31 9.61
C GLU A 52 7.39 -8.34 8.91
N ILE A 53 8.67 -8.28 9.07
CA ILE A 53 9.62 -9.13 8.39
C ILE A 53 10.60 -9.68 9.39
N GLY A 54 10.67 -11.00 9.48
CA GLY A 54 11.65 -11.62 10.34
C GLY A 54 11.53 -11.24 11.81
N GLY A 55 10.33 -10.96 12.26
CA GLY A 55 10.13 -10.58 13.65
C GLY A 55 10.27 -9.10 13.93
N GLU A 56 10.64 -8.33 12.93
CA GLU A 56 10.77 -6.89 13.09
C GLU A 56 9.58 -6.18 12.49
N VAL A 57 9.19 -5.08 13.10
CA VAL A 57 8.08 -4.27 12.60
C VAL A 57 8.65 -2.95 12.14
N LEU A 58 8.40 -2.62 10.88
CA LEU A 58 8.91 -1.39 10.27
C LEU A 58 7.73 -0.54 9.86
N PRO A 59 7.40 0.50 10.62
CA PRO A 59 6.27 1.35 10.26
C PRO A 59 6.62 2.32 9.14
N PHE A 60 5.62 2.70 8.38
CA PHE A 60 5.80 3.65 7.29
C PHE A 60 4.49 4.37 7.04
N SER A 61 4.50 5.31 6.11
CA SER A 61 3.27 5.89 5.60
C SER A 61 3.21 5.61 4.10
N TRP A 62 2.02 5.64 3.54
CA TRP A 62 1.87 5.29 2.14
C TRP A 62 0.83 6.17 1.47
N VAL A 63 0.98 6.30 0.15
CA VAL A 63 0.05 7.07 -0.65
C VAL A 63 0.14 6.48 -2.06
N VAL A 64 -0.95 6.56 -2.80
CA VAL A 64 -0.97 6.12 -4.19
C VAL A 64 -0.88 7.34 -5.07
N ARG A 65 0.05 7.31 -6.01
CA ARG A 65 0.28 8.43 -6.89
C ARG A 65 0.50 7.91 -8.29
N GLU A 66 -0.32 8.35 -9.22
CA GLU A 66 -0.18 7.95 -10.61
C GLU A 66 -0.16 6.44 -10.79
N GLY A 67 -0.99 5.75 -10.05
CA GLY A 67 -1.10 4.32 -10.18
C GLY A 67 -0.02 3.52 -9.49
N ALA A 68 0.85 4.17 -8.77
CA ALA A 68 1.92 3.48 -8.05
C ALA A 68 1.77 3.70 -6.56
N LEU A 69 2.21 2.71 -5.80
CA LEU A 69 2.20 2.82 -4.35
C LEU A 69 3.53 3.44 -3.93
N ASN A 70 3.44 4.51 -3.16
CA ASN A 70 4.64 5.16 -2.64
C ASN A 70 4.69 4.99 -1.15
N VAL A 71 5.75 4.36 -0.66
CA VAL A 71 5.92 4.07 0.75
C VAL A 71 7.03 4.95 1.28
N HIS A 72 6.75 5.67 2.34
CA HIS A 72 7.72 6.57 2.96
C HIS A 72 8.11 5.99 4.30
N THR A 73 9.36 5.57 4.42
CA THR A 73 9.83 4.96 5.65
C THR A 73 10.22 6.03 6.64
N ARG A 74 10.42 5.62 7.87
CA ARG A 74 10.73 6.59 8.92
C ARG A 74 12.07 7.26 8.75
N ASP A 75 13.00 6.58 8.12
CA ASP A 75 14.31 7.17 7.91
C ASP A 75 14.37 8.03 6.66
N GLY A 76 13.24 8.27 6.03
CA GLY A 76 13.21 9.20 4.90
C GLY A 76 13.31 8.56 3.53
N ALA A 77 13.41 7.25 3.46
CA ALA A 77 13.48 6.59 2.16
C ALA A 77 12.10 6.52 1.52
N VAL A 78 12.08 6.49 0.21
CA VAL A 78 10.84 6.34 -0.54
C VAL A 78 10.96 5.08 -1.37
N VAL A 79 10.00 4.18 -1.20
CA VAL A 79 9.98 2.93 -1.95
C VAL A 79 8.76 2.97 -2.85
N GLU A 80 8.98 2.80 -4.13
CA GLU A 80 7.88 2.84 -5.07
C GLU A 80 7.48 1.42 -5.44
N GLY A 81 6.18 1.13 -5.35
CA GLY A 81 5.67 -0.20 -5.64
C GLY A 81 4.80 -0.19 -6.87
N VAL A 82 4.76 -1.32 -7.55
CA VAL A 82 3.93 -1.49 -8.73
C VAL A 82 2.66 -2.21 -8.30
N ILE A 83 1.53 -1.64 -8.65
CA ILE A 83 0.24 -2.19 -8.30
C ILE A 83 -0.21 -3.08 -9.46
N GLU A 84 -0.42 -4.36 -9.18
CA GLU A 84 -0.85 -5.31 -10.19
C GLU A 84 -2.16 -5.93 -9.74
N GLY A 85 -3.27 -5.32 -10.13
CA GLY A 85 -4.57 -5.78 -9.67
C GLY A 85 -4.72 -5.56 -8.19
N VAL A 86 -4.85 -6.62 -7.42
CA VAL A 86 -4.94 -6.51 -5.98
C VAL A 86 -3.60 -6.83 -5.30
N ASN A 87 -2.58 -7.04 -6.08
CA ASN A 87 -1.25 -7.37 -5.54
C ASN A 87 -0.31 -6.21 -5.73
N VAL A 88 0.76 -6.18 -4.96
CA VAL A 88 1.72 -5.09 -5.01
C VAL A 88 3.12 -5.66 -5.01
N ARG A 89 3.95 -5.19 -5.92
CA ARG A 89 5.36 -5.58 -5.96
C ARG A 89 6.19 -4.42 -5.43
N LEU A 90 6.98 -4.70 -4.42
CA LEU A 90 7.82 -3.70 -3.80
C LEU A 90 9.25 -4.20 -3.71
N ASP A 91 10.18 -3.27 -3.86
CA ASP A 91 11.59 -3.57 -3.66
C ASP A 91 11.92 -3.08 -2.26
N VAL A 92 11.85 -3.97 -1.29
CA VAL A 92 12.01 -3.62 0.12
C VAL A 92 13.49 -3.48 0.43
N PRO A 93 13.93 -2.34 0.98
CA PRO A 93 15.34 -2.13 1.26
C PRO A 93 15.89 -3.19 2.21
N GLY A 94 17.02 -3.75 1.84
CA GLY A 94 17.66 -4.76 2.65
C GLY A 94 17.10 -6.16 2.46
N VAL A 95 16.03 -6.31 1.70
CA VAL A 95 15.40 -7.60 1.49
C VAL A 95 15.36 -7.96 0.02
N GLY A 96 14.94 -7.03 -0.82
CA GLY A 96 14.84 -7.28 -2.25
C GLY A 96 13.41 -7.18 -2.73
N ALA A 97 13.19 -7.56 -3.95
CA ALA A 97 11.87 -7.45 -4.55
C ALA A 97 10.93 -8.50 -3.98
N LEU A 98 9.78 -8.06 -3.52
CA LEU A 98 8.79 -8.94 -2.94
C LEU A 98 7.45 -8.72 -3.64
N ASP A 99 6.76 -9.82 -3.91
CA ASP A 99 5.43 -9.76 -4.47
C ASP A 99 4.45 -9.97 -3.34
N PHE A 100 3.81 -8.89 -2.93
CA PHE A 100 2.83 -8.96 -1.85
C PHE A 100 1.47 -9.33 -2.42
N VAL A 101 0.94 -10.43 -1.96
CA VAL A 101 -0.33 -10.93 -2.40
C VAL A 101 -1.37 -10.62 -1.33
N ARG A 102 -2.48 -10.05 -1.76
CA ARG A 102 -3.49 -9.65 -0.82
C ARG A 102 -4.07 -10.84 -0.10
N GLY A 103 -4.08 -10.76 1.21
CA GLY A 103 -4.66 -11.80 2.01
C GLY A 103 -6.15 -11.59 2.19
N LYS A 104 -6.79 -12.51 2.86
CA LYS A 104 -8.21 -12.41 3.05
C LYS A 104 -8.63 -11.73 4.30
#